data_c58ab0fb428ba57dd99c7640fc32f7cb
#
_entry.id   c58ab0fb428ba57dd99c7640fc32f7cb
#
_cell.length_a   1.000
_cell.length_b   1.000
_cell.length_c   1.000
_cell.angle_alpha   90.00
_cell.angle_beta   90.00
_cell.angle_gamma   90.00
#
_symmetry.space_group_name_H-M   'P 1'
#
loop_
_entity.id
_entity.type
_entity.pdbx_description
1 polymer ?
#
loop_
_entity_poly.entity_id
_entity_poly.type
_entity_poly.pdbx_seq_one_letter_code
_entity_poly.pdbx_strand_id
1 'polypeptide(L)'
;MSIRTQRVARLFLREIAGILGSEFADQLHPMVTVTDCRVTADLSIAYVYVSVMGDSSAQKNAVVSKLKDLTPRIRKSLGGAIRHQVKSIPELRFFLDETLEHASRMDELFGRIREERSGRDPESVETDG
;
A
#
# COMPACT_ATOMS: atom_id res chain seq x y z
N MET A 1 4.17 15.49 2.72
CA MET A 1 3.45 15.00 1.53
C MET A 1 2.48 16.08 1.06
N SER A 2 2.40 16.30 -0.24
CA SER A 2 1.54 17.34 -0.78
C SER A 2 0.08 16.93 -0.73
N ILE A 3 -0.82 17.91 -0.82
CA ILE A 3 -2.24 17.63 -0.87
C ILE A 3 -2.57 16.77 -2.09
N ARG A 4 -1.89 17.03 -3.20
CA ARG A 4 -2.10 16.27 -4.42
C ARG A 4 -1.76 14.78 -4.24
N THR A 5 -0.61 14.48 -3.64
CA THR A 5 -0.23 13.09 -3.41
C THR A 5 -1.16 12.41 -2.41
N GLN A 6 -1.65 13.15 -1.43
CA GLN A 6 -2.62 12.60 -0.48
C GLN A 6 -3.94 12.25 -1.16
N ARG A 7 -4.40 13.09 -2.06
CA ARG A 7 -5.64 12.82 -2.80
C ARG A 7 -5.48 11.62 -3.72
N VAL A 8 -4.36 11.53 -4.40
CA VAL A 8 -4.08 10.39 -5.27
C VAL A 8 -3.99 9.12 -4.45
N ALA A 9 -3.33 9.17 -3.29
CA ALA A 9 -3.21 8.00 -2.43
C ALA A 9 -4.59 7.52 -1.95
N ARG A 10 -5.48 8.43 -1.60
CA ARG A 10 -6.84 8.06 -1.20
C ARG A 10 -7.63 7.45 -2.35
N LEU A 11 -7.46 8.01 -3.54
CA LEU A 11 -8.11 7.46 -4.73
C LEU A 11 -7.64 6.02 -4.96
N PHE A 12 -6.33 5.80 -4.92
CA PHE A 12 -5.77 4.47 -5.10
C PHE A 12 -6.25 3.50 -4.03
N LEU A 13 -6.27 3.95 -2.76
CA LEU A 13 -6.75 3.13 -1.66
C LEU A 13 -8.15 2.60 -1.95
N ARG A 14 -9.05 3.50 -2.31
CA ARG A 14 -10.45 3.17 -2.55
C ARG A 14 -10.60 2.26 -3.77
N GLU A 15 -9.92 2.60 -4.86
CA GLU A 15 -10.06 1.83 -6.09
C GLU A 15 -9.43 0.45 -5.97
N ILE A 16 -8.26 0.36 -5.36
CA ILE A 16 -7.61 -0.94 -5.17
C ILE A 16 -8.44 -1.81 -4.22
N ALA A 17 -8.96 -1.23 -3.14
CA ALA A 17 -9.81 -1.99 -2.23
C ALA A 17 -11.03 -2.57 -2.96
N GLY A 18 -11.65 -1.76 -3.82
CA GLY A 18 -12.80 -2.22 -4.61
C GLY A 18 -12.42 -3.32 -5.59
N ILE A 19 -11.27 -3.16 -6.26
CA ILE A 19 -10.79 -4.15 -7.22
C ILE A 19 -10.51 -5.48 -6.54
N LEU A 20 -9.80 -5.46 -5.41
CA LEU A 20 -9.49 -6.69 -4.69
C LEU A 20 -10.75 -7.37 -4.18
N GLY A 21 -11.73 -6.60 -3.72
CA GLY A 21 -12.97 -7.17 -3.19
C GLY A 21 -13.92 -7.69 -4.24
N SER A 22 -13.83 -7.22 -5.48
CA SER A 22 -14.76 -7.63 -6.53
C SER A 22 -14.13 -8.57 -7.56
N GLU A 23 -12.94 -8.21 -8.07
CA GLU A 23 -12.35 -8.97 -9.18
C GLU A 23 -11.45 -10.10 -8.72
N PHE A 24 -10.88 -9.99 -7.53
CA PHE A 24 -9.88 -10.95 -7.06
C PHE A 24 -10.29 -11.64 -5.76
N ALA A 25 -11.53 -11.45 -5.32
CA ALA A 25 -11.98 -12.02 -4.05
C ALA A 25 -11.80 -13.53 -4.00
N ASP A 26 -12.05 -14.20 -5.12
CA ASP A 26 -11.94 -15.66 -5.19
C ASP A 26 -10.52 -16.16 -5.04
N GLN A 27 -9.55 -15.31 -5.33
CA GLN A 27 -8.14 -15.69 -5.34
C GLN A 27 -7.41 -15.26 -4.08
N LEU A 28 -8.05 -14.45 -3.23
CA LEU A 28 -7.42 -13.89 -2.04
C LEU A 28 -8.12 -14.41 -0.80
N HIS A 29 -7.69 -15.57 -0.35
CA HIS A 29 -8.19 -16.20 0.86
C HIS A 29 -7.04 -16.39 1.84
N PRO A 30 -7.25 -16.08 3.09
CA PRO A 30 -8.42 -15.45 3.68
C PRO A 30 -8.56 -13.99 3.26
N MET A 31 -9.60 -13.34 3.80
CA MET A 31 -9.96 -11.99 3.41
C MET A 31 -8.81 -11.00 3.53
N VAL A 32 -8.67 -10.14 2.54
CA VAL A 32 -7.65 -9.09 2.51
C VAL A 32 -8.34 -7.73 2.58
N THR A 33 -7.83 -6.87 3.43
CA THR A 33 -8.32 -5.49 3.56
C THR A 33 -7.17 -4.53 3.28
N VAL A 34 -7.40 -3.55 2.41
CA VAL A 34 -6.41 -2.49 2.17
C VAL A 34 -6.53 -1.48 3.31
N THR A 35 -5.46 -1.31 4.06
CA THR A 35 -5.49 -0.46 5.25
C THR A 35 -4.86 0.90 5.02
N ASP A 36 -3.93 1.03 4.07
CA ASP A 36 -3.29 2.30 3.82
C ASP A 36 -2.68 2.27 2.42
N CYS A 37 -2.47 3.45 1.86
CA CYS A 37 -1.78 3.60 0.60
C CYS A 37 -0.95 4.88 0.65
N ARG A 38 0.30 4.78 0.23
CA ARG A 38 1.21 5.93 0.18
C ARG A 38 1.83 6.00 -1.20
N VAL A 39 1.92 7.20 -1.72
CA VAL A 39 2.40 7.42 -3.08
C VAL A 39 3.60 8.34 -3.03
N THR A 40 4.62 8.03 -3.84
CA THR A 40 5.79 8.89 -3.91
C THR A 40 5.44 10.25 -4.51
N ALA A 41 6.27 11.25 -4.24
CA ALA A 41 5.99 12.63 -4.67
C ALA A 41 5.85 12.74 -6.19
N ASP A 42 6.61 11.93 -6.93
CA ASP A 42 6.53 11.92 -8.40
C ASP A 42 5.46 10.97 -8.93
N LEU A 43 4.69 10.35 -8.03
CA LEU A 43 3.59 9.44 -8.36
C LEU A 43 4.04 8.20 -9.13
N SER A 44 5.30 7.79 -8.97
CA SER A 44 5.83 6.64 -9.69
C SER A 44 5.64 5.32 -8.95
N ILE A 45 5.52 5.36 -7.63
CA ILE A 45 5.36 4.15 -6.82
C ILE A 45 4.24 4.35 -5.81
N ALA A 46 3.37 3.35 -5.69
CA ALA A 46 2.34 3.32 -4.66
C ALA A 46 2.62 2.15 -3.72
N TYR A 47 2.79 2.45 -2.45
CA TYR A 47 2.96 1.46 -1.39
C TYR A 47 1.59 1.14 -0.81
N VAL A 48 1.14 -0.09 -1.00
CA VAL A 48 -0.19 -0.52 -0.57
C VAL A 48 -0.06 -1.47 0.61
N TYR A 49 -0.65 -1.09 1.72
CA TYR A 49 -0.59 -1.89 2.94
C TYR A 49 -1.89 -2.64 3.10
N VAL A 50 -1.79 -3.94 3.37
CA VAL A 50 -2.95 -4.81 3.49
C VAL A 50 -2.92 -5.56 4.81
N SER A 51 -4.11 -5.76 5.37
CA SER A 51 -4.33 -6.62 6.52
C SER A 51 -4.93 -7.92 6.01
N VAL A 52 -4.44 -9.04 6.52
CA VAL A 52 -4.87 -10.36 6.09
C VAL A 52 -5.39 -11.10 7.31
N MET A 53 -6.61 -11.62 7.23
CA MET A 53 -7.16 -12.46 8.29
C MET A 53 -6.56 -13.84 8.16
N GLY A 54 -5.76 -14.22 9.15
CA GLY A 54 -5.10 -15.51 9.15
C GLY A 54 -4.49 -15.78 10.50
N ASP A 55 -4.21 -17.05 10.76
CA ASP A 55 -3.74 -17.48 12.07
C ASP A 55 -2.22 -17.46 12.21
N SER A 56 -1.50 -17.42 11.09
CA SER A 56 -0.05 -17.51 11.14
C SER A 56 0.60 -16.49 10.20
N SER A 57 1.83 -16.14 10.51
CA SER A 57 2.61 -15.27 9.64
C SER A 57 2.84 -15.92 8.27
N ALA A 58 3.02 -17.23 8.24
CA ALA A 58 3.23 -17.94 6.98
C ALA A 58 2.01 -17.80 6.07
N GLN A 59 0.81 -17.94 6.64
CA GLN A 59 -0.43 -17.81 5.89
C GLN A 59 -0.60 -16.38 5.35
N LYS A 60 -0.33 -15.40 6.20
CA LYS A 60 -0.44 -13.98 5.81
C LYS A 60 0.55 -13.63 4.72
N ASN A 61 1.79 -14.10 4.86
CA ASN A 61 2.82 -13.83 3.86
C ASN A 61 2.52 -14.51 2.54
N ALA A 62 1.90 -15.67 2.57
CA ALA A 62 1.49 -16.36 1.35
C ALA A 62 0.48 -15.53 0.57
N VAL A 63 -0.46 -14.88 1.28
CA VAL A 63 -1.44 -14.01 0.63
C VAL A 63 -0.79 -12.78 0.02
N VAL A 64 0.16 -12.17 0.73
CA VAL A 64 0.89 -11.03 0.18
C VAL A 64 1.68 -11.43 -1.05
N SER A 65 2.29 -12.61 -1.04
CA SER A 65 3.00 -13.15 -2.19
C SER A 65 2.05 -13.32 -3.38
N LYS A 66 0.83 -13.78 -3.11
CA LYS A 66 -0.19 -13.92 -4.16
C LYS A 66 -0.55 -12.56 -4.74
N LEU A 67 -0.68 -11.54 -3.89
CA LEU A 67 -0.93 -10.18 -4.36
C LEU A 67 0.16 -9.71 -5.29
N LYS A 68 1.42 -10.01 -4.96
CA LYS A 68 2.53 -9.62 -5.81
C LYS A 68 2.45 -10.30 -7.18
N ASP A 69 2.04 -11.56 -7.21
CA ASP A 69 1.85 -12.28 -8.45
C ASP A 69 0.72 -11.69 -9.29
N LEU A 70 -0.29 -11.17 -8.62
CA LEU A 70 -1.46 -10.60 -9.29
C LEU A 70 -1.27 -9.13 -9.67
N THR A 71 -0.17 -8.52 -9.27
CA THR A 71 0.03 -7.09 -9.45
C THR A 71 -0.16 -6.60 -10.89
N PRO A 72 0.35 -7.28 -11.92
CA PRO A 72 0.11 -6.80 -13.29
C PRO A 72 -1.38 -6.73 -13.65
N ARG A 73 -2.15 -7.71 -13.20
CA ARG A 73 -3.58 -7.73 -13.46
C ARG A 73 -4.32 -6.67 -12.65
N ILE A 74 -3.88 -6.46 -11.41
CA ILE A 74 -4.46 -5.43 -10.56
C ILE A 74 -4.18 -4.04 -11.16
N ARG A 75 -2.95 -3.82 -11.64
CA ARG A 75 -2.60 -2.55 -12.27
C ARG A 75 -3.44 -2.30 -13.51
N LYS A 76 -3.70 -3.33 -14.29
CA LYS A 76 -4.54 -3.20 -15.48
C LYS A 76 -5.95 -2.76 -15.10
N SER A 77 -6.54 -3.39 -14.10
CA SER A 77 -7.87 -3.02 -13.63
C SER A 77 -7.89 -1.62 -13.09
N LEU A 78 -6.86 -1.25 -12.31
CA LEU A 78 -6.75 0.09 -11.75
C LEU A 78 -6.65 1.13 -12.87
N GLY A 79 -5.85 0.85 -13.90
CA GLY A 79 -5.72 1.74 -15.04
C GLY A 79 -7.04 1.98 -15.74
N GLY A 80 -7.83 0.93 -15.91
CA GLY A 80 -9.15 1.06 -16.49
C GLY A 80 -10.09 1.93 -15.67
N ALA A 81 -9.95 1.85 -14.35
CA ALA A 81 -10.84 2.59 -13.45
C ALA A 81 -10.50 4.07 -13.35
N ILE A 82 -9.22 4.43 -13.42
CA ILE A 82 -8.79 5.79 -13.07
C ILE A 82 -7.96 6.49 -14.15
N ARG A 83 -7.89 5.94 -15.35
CA ARG A 83 -7.02 6.50 -16.39
C ARG A 83 -7.35 7.95 -16.75
N HIS A 84 -8.57 8.39 -16.48
CA HIS A 84 -8.97 9.78 -16.75
C HIS A 84 -8.57 10.73 -15.63
N GLN A 85 -8.11 10.20 -14.52
CA GLN A 85 -7.80 10.98 -13.33
C GLN A 85 -6.32 11.12 -13.08
N VAL A 86 -5.50 10.23 -13.65
CA VAL A 86 -4.05 10.29 -13.53
C VAL A 86 -3.42 10.02 -14.88
N LYS A 87 -2.22 10.56 -15.09
CA LYS A 87 -1.53 10.41 -16.37
C LYS A 87 -0.98 9.00 -16.57
N SER A 88 -0.47 8.41 -15.50
CA SER A 88 0.10 7.08 -15.57
C SER A 88 -0.20 6.35 -14.28
N ILE A 89 -0.19 5.01 -14.36
CA ILE A 89 -0.44 4.16 -13.21
C ILE A 89 0.90 3.83 -12.58
N PRO A 90 1.06 4.08 -11.28
CA PRO A 90 2.34 3.82 -10.61
C PRO A 90 2.62 2.33 -10.49
N GLU A 91 3.85 2.01 -10.18
CA GLU A 91 4.21 0.67 -9.75
C GLU A 91 3.55 0.42 -8.40
N LEU A 92 2.90 -0.74 -8.25
CA LEU A 92 2.26 -1.10 -6.99
C LEU A 92 3.17 -2.03 -6.20
N ARG A 93 3.33 -1.74 -4.92
CA ARG A 93 4.09 -2.59 -4.00
C ARG A 93 3.22 -2.89 -2.80
N PHE A 94 3.00 -4.17 -2.54
CA PHE A 94 2.11 -4.60 -1.47
C PHE A 94 2.93 -5.01 -0.24
N PHE A 95 2.46 -4.59 0.92
CA PHE A 95 3.09 -4.90 2.20
C PHE A 95 2.04 -5.33 3.22
N LEU A 96 2.42 -6.25 4.08
CA LEU A 96 1.55 -6.70 5.14
C LEU A 96 1.50 -5.66 6.26
N ASP A 97 0.29 -5.30 6.66
CA ASP A 97 0.06 -4.42 7.80
C ASP A 97 -0.43 -5.30 8.96
N GLU A 98 0.41 -5.47 9.97
CA GLU A 98 0.16 -6.44 11.03
C GLU A 98 -0.41 -5.84 12.30
N THR A 99 -1.53 -5.18 12.19
CA THR A 99 -2.32 -4.78 13.35
C THR A 99 -1.53 -3.92 14.36
N LEU A 100 -1.87 -4.10 15.66
CA LEU A 100 -1.27 -3.29 16.72
C LEU A 100 0.23 -3.52 16.88
N GLU A 101 0.66 -4.77 16.75
CA GLU A 101 2.08 -5.08 16.86
C GLU A 101 2.88 -4.41 15.77
N HIS A 102 2.36 -4.44 14.56
CA HIS A 102 2.99 -3.76 13.43
C HIS A 102 3.04 -2.25 13.68
N ALA A 103 1.94 -1.67 14.09
CA ALA A 103 1.86 -0.23 14.35
C ALA A 103 2.88 0.19 15.40
N SER A 104 3.01 -0.58 16.46
CA SER A 104 3.96 -0.29 17.53
C SER A 104 5.40 -0.30 17.02
N ARG A 105 5.75 -1.32 16.24
CA ARG A 105 7.09 -1.42 15.67
C ARG A 105 7.37 -0.30 14.68
N MET A 106 6.39 0.05 13.89
CA MET A 106 6.56 1.13 12.92
C MET A 106 6.72 2.47 13.61
N ASP A 107 6.00 2.70 14.69
CA ASP A 107 6.17 3.92 15.47
C ASP A 107 7.59 4.04 16.01
N GLU A 108 8.13 2.95 16.53
CA GLU A 108 9.50 2.92 17.01
C GLU A 108 10.48 3.21 15.89
N LEU A 109 10.29 2.55 14.75
CA LEU A 109 11.15 2.71 13.61
C LEU A 109 11.11 4.15 13.07
N PHE A 110 9.91 4.69 12.94
CA PHE A 110 9.75 6.06 12.47
C PHE A 110 10.34 7.07 13.44
N GLY A 111 10.24 6.78 14.73
CA GLY A 111 10.86 7.62 15.74
C GLY A 111 12.37 7.67 15.57
N ARG A 112 12.99 6.52 15.36
CA ARG A 112 14.43 6.44 15.13
C ARG A 112 14.84 7.14 13.85
N ILE A 113 14.09 6.93 12.78
CA ILE A 113 14.35 7.58 11.50
C ILE A 113 14.26 9.09 11.66
N ARG A 114 13.25 9.54 12.39
CA ARG A 114 13.07 10.97 12.62
C ARG A 114 14.23 11.57 13.37
N GLU A 115 14.73 10.87 14.37
CA GLU A 115 15.89 11.32 15.12
C GLU A 115 17.14 11.39 14.24
N GLU A 116 17.34 10.35 13.44
CA GLU A 116 18.47 10.31 12.52
C GLU A 116 18.37 11.40 11.47
N ARG A 117 17.17 11.73 11.07
CA ARG A 117 16.92 12.70 10.02
C ARG A 117 16.80 14.12 10.50
N SER A 118 16.88 14.33 11.79
CA SER A 118 16.80 15.70 12.30
C SER A 118 17.91 16.57 11.70
N GLY A 119 18.99 15.94 11.25
CA GLY A 119 20.09 16.64 10.60
C GLY A 119 20.13 16.47 9.09
N ARG A 120 19.06 15.92 8.46
CA ARG A 120 19.06 15.71 7.02
C ARG A 120 17.63 15.64 6.52
N ASP A 121 17.48 15.41 5.23
CA ASP A 121 16.22 15.42 4.54
C ASP A 121 15.24 14.40 5.12
N PRO A 122 14.08 14.83 5.49
CA PRO A 122 13.05 13.94 5.98
C PRO A 122 12.32 13.17 4.91
N GLU A 123 12.55 13.24 3.60
CA GLU A 123 11.85 12.55 2.58
C GLU A 123 11.82 11.24 2.29
N SER A 124 11.93 10.88 2.48
CA SER A 124 11.84 9.71 2.40
C SER A 124 11.40 8.84 2.85
N VAL A 125 11.23 9.14 2.89
CA VAL A 125 10.79 8.16 3.37
C VAL A 125 9.98 7.92 3.79
N GLU A 126 9.72 8.20 3.79
CA GLU A 126 9.21 7.83 4.31
C GLU A 126 8.49 7.85 4.74
N THR A 127 8.35 8.37 4.72
CA THR A 127 7.86 8.35 5.21
C THR A 127 7.12 8.78 5.48
N ASP A 128 6.87 9.30 5.49
CA ASP A 128 6.35 9.54 5.72
C ASP A 128 5.71 9.90 5.90
N GLY A 129 5.72 10.41 5.89
CA GLY A 129 5.40 10.51 6.22
C GLY A 129 4.90 11.00 6.54
#